data_6c9f4559097d72f71d2511c3b2673acc
#
_entry.id   6c9f4559097d72f71d2511c3b2673acc
#
_cell.length_a   1.000
_cell.length_b   1.000
_cell.length_c   1.000
_cell.angle_alpha   90.00
_cell.angle_beta   90.00
_cell.angle_gamma   90.00
#
_symmetry.space_group_name_H-M   'P 1'
#
loop_
_entity.id
_entity.type
_entity.pdbx_description
1 polymer ?
#
loop_
_entity_poly.entity_id
_entity_poly.type
_entity_poly.pdbx_seq_one_letter_code
_entity_poly.pdbx_strand_id
1 'polypeptide(L)'
;DENMPVWADECADFEKLMDYIKAVRAMRAEMNVHPAKKTSMIIETADAAPFQKAQVYLAKFAFATDVTFTEKYEGSTDGMVQVSTHAARGFIPMMELIDREKELARLNKELTKAEKELGMFTNQLNNPKFVERAPAALVEDIRAKFAKSQDKLANIEQSIKALG
;
A
#
# COMPACT_ATOMS: atom_id res chain seq x y z
N ASP A 1 -47.27 -10.16 18.33
CA ASP A 1 -45.87 -9.65 18.45
C ASP A 1 -44.82 -10.63 17.91
N GLU A 2 -45.14 -11.31 16.78
CA GLU A 2 -44.27 -12.31 16.15
C GLU A 2 -43.36 -11.73 15.06
N ASN A 3 -43.17 -10.40 15.01
CA ASN A 3 -42.41 -9.73 13.92
C ASN A 3 -41.09 -9.06 14.34
N MET A 4 -40.56 -9.35 15.51
CA MET A 4 -39.27 -8.78 15.95
C MET A 4 -37.99 -9.48 15.46
N PRO A 5 -37.97 -10.75 15.03
CA PRO A 5 -36.72 -11.38 14.58
C PRO A 5 -36.12 -10.80 13.30
N VAL A 6 -36.96 -10.37 12.35
CA VAL A 6 -36.56 -9.93 11.03
C VAL A 6 -35.71 -8.64 11.08
N TRP A 7 -36.08 -7.70 11.93
CA TRP A 7 -35.36 -6.43 12.09
C TRP A 7 -34.02 -6.58 12.78
N ALA A 8 -33.89 -7.54 13.69
CA ALA A 8 -32.61 -7.77 14.39
C ALA A 8 -31.54 -8.35 13.46
N ASP A 9 -31.92 -9.28 12.58
CA ASP A 9 -31.00 -9.89 11.61
C ASP A 9 -30.61 -8.89 10.55
N GLU A 10 -31.51 -8.07 10.03
CA GLU A 10 -31.20 -7.00 9.09
C GLU A 10 -30.30 -5.92 9.70
N CYS A 11 -30.47 -5.57 10.96
CA CYS A 11 -29.59 -4.66 11.68
C CYS A 11 -28.19 -5.24 11.84
N ALA A 12 -28.08 -6.53 12.21
CA ALA A 12 -26.79 -7.20 12.36
C ALA A 12 -26.03 -7.30 11.02
N ASP A 13 -26.75 -7.59 9.94
CA ASP A 13 -26.19 -7.61 8.60
C ASP A 13 -25.70 -6.24 8.14
N PHE A 14 -26.46 -5.19 8.46
CA PHE A 14 -26.06 -3.82 8.16
C PHE A 14 -24.84 -3.38 8.98
N GLU A 15 -24.76 -3.77 10.25
CA GLU A 15 -23.57 -3.49 11.08
C GLU A 15 -22.30 -4.16 10.51
N LYS A 16 -22.38 -5.43 10.10
CA LYS A 16 -21.28 -6.15 9.44
C LYS A 16 -20.78 -5.40 8.21
N LEU A 17 -21.71 -4.94 7.37
CA LEU A 17 -21.40 -4.17 6.18
C LEU A 17 -20.73 -2.83 6.52
N MET A 18 -21.27 -2.09 7.47
CA MET A 18 -20.76 -0.79 7.87
C MET A 18 -19.38 -0.90 8.49
N ASP A 19 -19.10 -1.92 9.27
CA ASP A 19 -17.77 -2.17 9.84
C ASP A 19 -16.75 -2.48 8.77
N TYR A 20 -17.13 -3.26 7.76
CA TYR A 20 -16.27 -3.53 6.61
C TYR A 20 -15.97 -2.26 5.81
N ILE A 21 -16.96 -1.46 5.49
CA ILE A 21 -16.80 -0.17 4.79
C ILE A 21 -15.88 0.77 5.58
N LYS A 22 -16.07 0.88 6.90
CA LYS A 22 -15.20 1.69 7.76
C LYS A 22 -13.75 1.21 7.73
N ALA A 23 -13.53 -0.11 7.80
CA ALA A 23 -12.20 -0.70 7.75
C ALA A 23 -11.50 -0.43 6.41
N VAL A 24 -12.20 -0.57 5.28
CA VAL A 24 -11.67 -0.22 3.95
C VAL A 24 -11.32 1.26 3.87
N ARG A 25 -12.17 2.13 4.36
CA ARG A 25 -11.91 3.59 4.34
C ARG A 25 -10.74 3.98 5.23
N ALA A 26 -10.59 3.35 6.40
CA ALA A 26 -9.44 3.58 7.28
C ALA A 26 -8.13 3.16 6.61
N MET A 27 -8.09 1.97 6.00
CA MET A 27 -6.93 1.49 5.25
C MET A 27 -6.57 2.43 4.10
N ARG A 28 -7.56 2.88 3.32
CA ARG A 28 -7.34 3.83 2.23
C ARG A 28 -6.80 5.17 2.72
N ALA A 29 -7.25 5.65 3.87
CA ALA A 29 -6.75 6.87 4.49
C ALA A 29 -5.28 6.71 4.96
N GLU A 30 -4.94 5.58 5.57
CA GLU A 30 -3.57 5.26 5.97
C GLU A 30 -2.61 5.19 4.79
N MET A 31 -3.07 4.64 3.67
CA MET A 31 -2.31 4.57 2.42
C MET A 31 -2.36 5.87 1.59
N ASN A 32 -3.04 6.89 2.07
CA ASN A 32 -3.22 8.16 1.38
C ASN A 32 -3.78 8.03 -0.04
N VAL A 33 -4.74 7.11 -0.22
CA VAL A 33 -5.40 6.84 -1.51
C VAL A 33 -6.42 7.92 -1.83
N HIS A 34 -6.36 8.47 -3.04
CA HIS A 34 -7.31 9.51 -3.47
C HIS A 34 -8.76 8.98 -3.44
N PRO A 35 -9.73 9.75 -2.90
CA PRO A 35 -11.12 9.32 -2.76
C PRO A 35 -11.80 8.89 -4.07
N ALA A 36 -11.44 9.50 -5.20
CA ALA A 36 -12.01 9.17 -6.50
C ALA A 36 -11.47 7.86 -7.11
N LYS A 37 -10.39 7.30 -6.54
CA LYS A 37 -9.77 6.08 -7.06
C LYS A 37 -10.57 4.86 -6.65
N LYS A 38 -11.17 4.20 -7.63
CA LYS A 38 -11.89 2.95 -7.44
C LYS A 38 -10.98 1.76 -7.68
N THR A 39 -11.23 0.67 -6.99
CA THR A 39 -10.42 -0.56 -7.04
C THR A 39 -11.30 -1.79 -7.09
N SER A 40 -10.78 -2.86 -7.67
CA SER A 40 -11.38 -4.18 -7.52
C SER A 40 -11.18 -4.72 -6.10
N MET A 41 -12.03 -5.64 -5.68
CA MET A 41 -12.02 -6.14 -4.31
C MET A 41 -12.55 -7.57 -4.27
N ILE A 42 -11.87 -8.44 -3.54
CA ILE A 42 -12.31 -9.79 -3.24
C ILE A 42 -12.71 -9.84 -1.78
N ILE A 43 -13.92 -10.27 -1.50
CA ILE A 43 -14.45 -10.38 -0.14
C ILE A 43 -14.62 -11.86 0.22
N GLU A 44 -13.81 -12.31 1.17
CA GLU A 44 -13.93 -13.61 1.78
C GLU A 44 -14.87 -13.51 2.99
N THR A 45 -15.98 -14.23 2.93
CA THR A 45 -16.96 -14.28 4.01
C THR A 45 -17.74 -15.59 3.97
N ALA A 46 -18.04 -16.14 5.12
CA ALA A 46 -18.92 -17.31 5.25
C ALA A 46 -20.39 -16.98 4.93
N ASP A 47 -20.76 -15.70 5.04
CA ASP A 47 -22.11 -15.21 4.76
C ASP A 47 -22.04 -14.05 3.76
N ALA A 48 -22.11 -14.39 2.48
CA ALA A 48 -22.01 -13.41 1.40
C ALA A 48 -23.34 -12.65 1.16
N ALA A 49 -24.47 -13.16 1.61
CA ALA A 49 -25.77 -12.61 1.29
C ALA A 49 -25.95 -11.14 1.70
N PRO A 50 -25.55 -10.68 2.91
CA PRO A 50 -25.61 -9.28 3.28
C PRO A 50 -24.78 -8.37 2.39
N PHE A 51 -23.58 -8.81 2.04
CA PHE A 51 -22.65 -8.05 1.19
C PHE A 51 -23.10 -7.99 -0.26
N GLN A 52 -23.66 -9.08 -0.80
CA GLN A 52 -24.22 -9.12 -2.15
C GLN A 52 -25.43 -8.20 -2.32
N LYS A 53 -26.36 -8.21 -1.37
CA LYS A 53 -27.51 -7.30 -1.35
C LYS A 53 -27.07 -5.84 -1.28
N ALA A 54 -25.94 -5.58 -0.64
CA ALA A 54 -25.39 -4.25 -0.44
C ALA A 54 -24.26 -3.89 -1.42
N GLN A 55 -24.07 -4.63 -2.50
CA GLN A 55 -23.01 -4.40 -3.48
C GLN A 55 -22.97 -2.96 -3.99
N VAL A 56 -24.11 -2.33 -4.19
CA VAL A 56 -24.22 -0.92 -4.60
C VAL A 56 -23.59 0.01 -3.56
N TYR A 57 -23.77 -0.29 -2.28
CA TYR A 57 -23.17 0.48 -1.19
C TYR A 57 -21.66 0.26 -1.10
N LEU A 58 -21.19 -0.97 -1.33
CA LEU A 58 -19.76 -1.26 -1.43
C LEU A 58 -19.12 -0.49 -2.59
N ALA A 59 -19.74 -0.47 -3.76
CA ALA A 59 -19.27 0.28 -4.90
C ALA A 59 -19.17 1.79 -4.60
N LYS A 60 -20.14 2.32 -3.86
CA LYS A 60 -20.23 3.76 -3.56
C LYS A 60 -19.34 4.17 -2.37
N PHE A 61 -19.37 3.43 -1.27
CA PHE A 61 -18.75 3.84 -0.01
C PHE A 61 -17.40 3.18 0.27
N ALA A 62 -17.15 1.99 -0.27
CA ALA A 62 -15.85 1.34 -0.24
C ALA A 62 -15.03 1.60 -1.51
N PHE A 63 -15.55 2.37 -2.46
CA PHE A 63 -14.90 2.74 -3.73
C PHE A 63 -14.48 1.51 -4.56
N ALA A 64 -15.35 0.50 -4.62
CA ALA A 64 -15.14 -0.70 -5.40
C ALA A 64 -15.66 -0.55 -6.83
N THR A 65 -14.91 -1.06 -7.82
CA THR A 65 -15.37 -1.24 -9.21
C THR A 65 -16.05 -2.58 -9.37
N ASP A 66 -15.31 -3.64 -9.03
CA ASP A 66 -15.75 -5.01 -9.08
C ASP A 66 -15.57 -5.66 -7.70
N VAL A 67 -16.59 -6.37 -7.27
CA VAL A 67 -16.57 -7.08 -6.00
C VAL A 67 -16.84 -8.56 -6.26
N THR A 68 -15.89 -9.39 -5.90
CA THR A 68 -16.00 -10.84 -5.96
C THR A 68 -16.18 -11.38 -4.54
N PHE A 69 -17.15 -12.27 -4.37
CA PHE A 69 -17.42 -12.91 -3.08
C PHE A 69 -16.95 -14.37 -3.12
N THR A 70 -16.30 -14.80 -2.06
CA THR A 70 -15.86 -16.19 -1.89
C THR A 70 -15.97 -16.61 -0.43
N GLU A 71 -16.24 -17.90 -0.18
CA GLU A 71 -16.22 -18.45 1.18
C GLU A 71 -14.77 -18.57 1.69
N LYS A 72 -13.84 -18.87 0.79
CA LYS A 72 -12.42 -18.98 1.08
C LYS A 72 -11.62 -18.50 -0.12
N TYR A 73 -10.69 -17.59 0.12
CA TYR A 73 -9.78 -17.13 -0.91
C TYR A 73 -8.53 -18.01 -0.93
N GLU A 74 -8.35 -18.73 -2.02
CA GLU A 74 -7.19 -19.63 -2.22
C GLU A 74 -6.16 -19.07 -3.23
N GLY A 75 -6.37 -17.85 -3.70
CA GLY A 75 -5.43 -17.18 -4.60
C GLY A 75 -4.19 -16.64 -3.89
N SER A 76 -3.21 -16.16 -4.68
CA SER A 76 -2.07 -15.45 -4.14
C SER A 76 -2.50 -14.13 -3.50
N THR A 77 -1.99 -13.86 -2.31
CA THR A 77 -2.16 -12.58 -1.61
C THR A 77 -0.99 -11.63 -1.85
N ASP A 78 -0.02 -12.05 -2.67
CA ASP A 78 1.14 -11.23 -3.01
C ASP A 78 0.69 -9.97 -3.77
N GLY A 79 1.14 -8.82 -3.30
CA GLY A 79 0.74 -7.54 -3.87
C GLY A 79 -0.70 -7.13 -3.56
N MET A 80 -1.37 -7.78 -2.60
CA MET A 80 -2.69 -7.40 -2.12
C MET A 80 -2.65 -6.83 -0.72
N VAL A 81 -3.49 -5.83 -0.48
CA VAL A 81 -3.75 -5.30 0.86
C VAL A 81 -4.93 -6.05 1.46
N GLN A 82 -4.77 -6.53 2.68
CA GLN A 82 -5.83 -7.20 3.43
C GLN A 82 -6.55 -6.22 4.34
N VAL A 83 -7.88 -6.29 4.33
CA VAL A 83 -8.75 -5.60 5.28
C VAL A 83 -9.57 -6.66 6.00
N SER A 84 -9.42 -6.76 7.31
CA SER A 84 -10.11 -7.79 8.10
C SER A 84 -11.08 -7.16 9.08
N THR A 85 -12.29 -7.71 9.11
CA THR A 85 -13.31 -7.41 10.12
C THR A 85 -13.79 -8.70 10.76
N HIS A 86 -14.68 -8.58 11.73
CA HIS A 86 -15.29 -9.75 12.37
C HIS A 86 -16.06 -10.65 11.37
N ALA A 87 -16.69 -10.06 10.36
CA ALA A 87 -17.58 -10.76 9.45
C ALA A 87 -17.00 -11.08 8.09
N ALA A 88 -15.93 -10.38 7.67
CA ALA A 88 -15.37 -10.51 6.33
C ALA A 88 -13.90 -10.14 6.27
N ARG A 89 -13.21 -10.72 5.29
CA ARG A 89 -11.84 -10.37 4.93
C ARG A 89 -11.81 -9.89 3.48
N GLY A 90 -11.28 -8.70 3.25
CA GLY A 90 -11.14 -8.13 1.91
C GLY A 90 -9.71 -8.19 1.42
N PHE A 91 -9.55 -8.44 0.12
CA PHE A 91 -8.27 -8.41 -0.59
C PHE A 91 -8.37 -7.40 -1.72
N ILE A 92 -7.49 -6.41 -1.71
CA ILE A 92 -7.50 -5.31 -2.67
C ILE A 92 -6.11 -5.24 -3.32
N PRO A 93 -6.00 -5.27 -4.66
CA PRO A 93 -4.72 -5.13 -5.33
C PRO A 93 -4.04 -3.81 -4.97
N MET A 94 -2.82 -3.88 -4.41
CA MET A 94 -2.06 -2.69 -4.00
C MET A 94 -1.80 -1.75 -5.19
N MET A 95 -1.54 -2.29 -6.37
CA MET A 95 -1.28 -1.51 -7.57
C MET A 95 -2.48 -0.67 -8.01
N GLU A 96 -3.70 -1.08 -7.68
CA GLU A 96 -4.90 -0.27 -7.94
C GLU A 96 -5.09 0.85 -6.92
N LEU A 97 -4.55 0.70 -5.71
CA LEU A 97 -4.59 1.72 -4.66
C LEU A 97 -3.57 2.83 -4.88
N ILE A 98 -2.40 2.50 -5.42
CA ILE A 98 -1.31 3.44 -5.66
C ILE A 98 -1.62 4.30 -6.88
N ASP A 99 -1.44 5.62 -6.76
CA ASP A 99 -1.37 6.52 -7.90
C ASP A 99 0.02 6.37 -8.53
N ARG A 100 0.09 5.53 -9.56
CA ARG A 100 1.34 5.16 -10.23
C ARG A 100 2.15 6.36 -10.70
N GLU A 101 1.50 7.36 -11.28
CA GLU A 101 2.18 8.54 -11.80
C GLU A 101 2.81 9.38 -10.68
N LYS A 102 2.06 9.58 -9.58
CA LYS A 102 2.57 10.31 -8.41
C LYS A 102 3.68 9.54 -7.72
N GLU A 103 3.55 8.23 -7.60
CA GLU A 103 4.57 7.39 -6.98
C GLU A 103 5.85 7.35 -7.82
N LEU A 104 5.74 7.24 -9.14
CA LEU A 104 6.88 7.34 -10.06
C LEU A 104 7.54 8.71 -9.97
N ALA A 105 6.78 9.80 -9.90
CA ALA A 105 7.32 11.15 -9.74
C ALA A 105 8.07 11.31 -8.42
N ARG A 106 7.54 10.75 -7.32
CA ARG A 106 8.19 10.73 -6.01
C ARG A 106 9.50 9.96 -6.05
N LEU A 107 9.48 8.75 -6.58
CA LEU A 107 10.65 7.89 -6.69
C LEU A 107 11.73 8.49 -7.59
N ASN A 108 11.37 9.13 -8.69
CA ASN A 108 12.31 9.82 -9.57
C ASN A 108 12.99 11.02 -8.87
N LYS A 109 12.28 11.76 -8.02
CA LYS A 109 12.90 12.80 -7.18
C LYS A 109 13.88 12.23 -6.18
N GLU A 110 13.51 11.13 -5.52
CA GLU A 110 14.39 10.44 -4.58
C GLU A 110 15.62 9.86 -5.30
N LEU A 111 15.44 9.30 -6.49
CA LEU A 111 16.53 8.80 -7.33
C LEU A 111 17.54 9.91 -7.62
N THR A 112 17.11 11.05 -8.15
CA THR A 112 17.96 12.20 -8.46
C THR A 112 18.72 12.69 -7.21
N LYS A 113 18.07 12.70 -6.07
CA LYS A 113 18.68 13.09 -4.79
C LYS A 113 19.74 12.09 -4.35
N ALA A 114 19.44 10.80 -4.45
CA ALA A 114 20.39 9.72 -4.11
C ALA A 114 21.61 9.70 -5.05
N GLU A 115 21.42 9.94 -6.35
CA GLU A 115 22.50 10.05 -7.32
C GLU A 115 23.43 11.22 -7.01
N LYS A 116 22.89 12.37 -6.60
CA LYS A 116 23.70 13.53 -6.18
C LYS A 116 24.50 13.23 -4.92
N GLU A 117 23.89 12.62 -3.92
CA GLU A 117 24.59 12.22 -2.69
C GLU A 117 25.72 11.23 -2.99
N LEU A 118 25.44 10.22 -3.82
CA LEU A 118 26.44 9.24 -4.23
C LEU A 118 27.61 9.90 -4.97
N GLY A 119 27.33 10.83 -5.89
CA GLY A 119 28.33 11.61 -6.61
C GLY A 119 29.21 12.44 -5.67
N MET A 120 28.63 13.04 -4.64
CA MET A 120 29.39 13.79 -3.62
C MET A 120 30.37 12.90 -2.87
N PHE A 121 29.91 11.73 -2.37
CA PHE A 121 30.79 10.79 -1.68
C PHE A 121 31.83 10.18 -2.60
N THR A 122 31.50 9.90 -3.85
CA THR A 122 32.46 9.44 -4.87
C THR A 122 33.57 10.47 -5.10
N ASN A 123 33.22 11.73 -5.26
CA ASN A 123 34.19 12.81 -5.47
C ASN A 123 35.10 12.99 -4.24
N GLN A 124 34.55 12.89 -3.03
CA GLN A 124 35.32 12.97 -1.80
C GLN A 124 36.34 11.82 -1.68
N LEU A 125 35.89 10.58 -1.93
CA LEU A 125 36.73 9.39 -1.84
C LEU A 125 37.81 9.31 -2.97
N ASN A 126 37.51 9.90 -4.11
CA ASN A 126 38.46 9.97 -5.26
C ASN A 126 39.44 11.17 -5.17
N ASN A 127 39.29 12.03 -4.18
CA ASN A 127 40.19 13.14 -3.96
C ASN A 127 41.38 12.73 -3.08
N PRO A 128 42.60 12.56 -3.64
CA PRO A 128 43.77 12.14 -2.87
C PRO A 128 44.10 13.09 -1.70
N LYS A 129 43.92 14.37 -1.91
CA LYS A 129 44.16 15.39 -0.88
C LYS A 129 43.23 15.27 0.31
N PHE A 130 42.02 14.82 0.06
CA PHE A 130 41.04 14.56 1.13
C PHE A 130 41.37 13.27 1.88
N VAL A 131 41.64 12.17 1.17
CA VAL A 131 41.94 10.88 1.78
C VAL A 131 43.23 10.88 2.60
N GLU A 132 44.23 11.62 2.15
CA GLU A 132 45.54 11.74 2.85
C GLU A 132 45.50 12.68 4.06
N ARG A 133 44.69 13.73 4.01
CA ARG A 133 44.65 14.78 5.05
C ARG A 133 43.53 14.58 6.08
N ALA A 134 42.45 13.90 5.72
CA ALA A 134 41.34 13.69 6.62
C ALA A 134 41.66 12.62 7.68
N PRO A 135 41.13 12.73 8.90
CA PRO A 135 41.22 11.68 9.90
C PRO A 135 40.70 10.36 9.36
N ALA A 136 41.37 9.24 9.69
CA ALA A 136 40.97 7.91 9.24
C ALA A 136 39.50 7.57 9.59
N ALA A 137 39.06 8.00 10.75
CA ALA A 137 37.66 7.84 11.18
C ALA A 137 36.65 8.54 10.27
N LEU A 138 36.98 9.72 9.72
CA LEU A 138 36.14 10.45 8.79
C LEU A 138 36.07 9.77 7.42
N VAL A 139 37.18 9.26 6.95
CA VAL A 139 37.25 8.51 5.67
C VAL A 139 36.42 7.23 5.76
N GLU A 140 36.49 6.51 6.87
CA GLU A 140 35.67 5.32 7.13
C GLU A 140 34.18 5.65 7.21
N ASP A 141 33.82 6.75 7.87
CA ASP A 141 32.43 7.22 7.94
C ASP A 141 31.86 7.54 6.55
N ILE A 142 32.63 8.21 5.71
CA ILE A 142 32.24 8.50 4.31
C ILE A 142 32.12 7.24 3.47
N ARG A 143 33.01 6.25 3.65
CA ARG A 143 32.89 4.95 2.98
C ARG A 143 31.61 4.22 3.38
N ALA A 144 31.26 4.24 4.65
CA ALA A 144 30.02 3.66 5.15
C ALA A 144 28.79 4.37 4.58
N LYS A 145 28.80 5.69 4.50
CA LYS A 145 27.73 6.49 3.87
C LYS A 145 27.63 6.23 2.36
N PHE A 146 28.74 6.07 1.68
CA PHE A 146 28.78 5.71 0.28
C PHE A 146 28.10 4.35 0.02
N ALA A 147 28.44 3.32 0.80
CA ALA A 147 27.83 2.01 0.70
C ALA A 147 26.32 2.06 0.94
N LYS A 148 25.86 2.78 1.97
CA LYS A 148 24.44 2.99 2.24
C LYS A 148 23.73 3.73 1.11
N SER A 149 24.36 4.72 0.51
CA SER A 149 23.81 5.46 -0.64
C SER A 149 23.68 4.57 -1.87
N GLN A 150 24.62 3.67 -2.11
CA GLN A 150 24.52 2.67 -3.19
C GLN A 150 23.34 1.73 -3.00
N ASP A 151 23.16 1.20 -1.79
CA ASP A 151 22.03 0.32 -1.46
C ASP A 151 20.69 1.05 -1.61
N LYS A 152 20.62 2.29 -1.13
CA LYS A 152 19.44 3.14 -1.29
C LYS A 152 19.10 3.38 -2.75
N LEU A 153 20.07 3.70 -3.58
CA LEU A 153 19.92 3.90 -5.01
C LEU A 153 19.34 2.64 -5.67
N ALA A 154 19.96 1.48 -5.42
CA ALA A 154 19.52 0.20 -5.95
C ALA A 154 18.07 -0.13 -5.55
N ASN A 155 17.69 0.13 -4.31
CA ASN A 155 16.32 -0.08 -3.82
C ASN A 155 15.32 0.84 -4.52
N ILE A 156 15.66 2.11 -4.75
CA ILE A 156 14.80 3.06 -5.46
C ILE A 156 14.64 2.63 -6.93
N GLU A 157 15.70 2.23 -7.59
CA GLU A 157 15.67 1.72 -8.97
C GLU A 157 14.79 0.47 -9.10
N GLN A 158 14.89 -0.47 -8.15
CA GLN A 158 14.01 -1.65 -8.10
C GLN A 158 12.56 -1.27 -7.92
N SER A 159 12.26 -0.31 -7.06
CA SER A 159 10.89 0.18 -6.83
C SER A 159 10.31 0.82 -8.09
N ILE A 160 11.08 1.62 -8.81
CA ILE A 160 10.67 2.21 -10.09
C ILE A 160 10.40 1.11 -11.12
N LYS A 161 11.28 0.12 -11.21
CA LYS A 161 11.14 -1.01 -12.13
C LYS A 161 9.91 -1.87 -11.83
N ALA A 162 9.57 -2.04 -10.56
CA ALA A 162 8.38 -2.78 -10.13
C ALA A 162 7.07 -2.05 -10.50
N LEU A 163 7.11 -0.71 -10.57
CA LEU A 163 5.96 0.11 -11.00
C LEU A 163 5.86 0.26 -12.52
N GLY A 164 6.92 0.03 -13.24
CA GLY A 164 6.99 0.08 -14.71
C GLY A 164 6.35 -1.10 -15.38
#